data_8922320b3b90c04f3c10b90694d43731
#
_entry.id   8922320b3b90c04f3c10b90694d43731
#
_cell.length_a   1.000
_cell.length_b   1.000
_cell.length_c   1.000
_cell.angle_alpha   90.00
_cell.angle_beta   90.00
_cell.angle_gamma   90.00
#
_symmetry.space_group_name_H-M   'P 1'
#
loop_
_entity.id
_entity.type
_entity.pdbx_description
1 polymer ?
#
loop_
_entity_poly.entity_id
_entity_poly.type
_entity_poly.pdbx_seq_one_letter_code
_entity_poly.pdbx_strand_id
1 'polypeptide(L)'
;HDVKFAKSMCGALFSLKCKEVNTNTLFSCLSLRKYVASQFKPSVAKAIYDYFHADRVVDLCAGWGDRLAGFYASKYGKSYFGIDANKNLQEGYSAQIKEYSKLFPEKTAQVVYGATEDENIVLPECDFIFTSPPYFGIEKYSKDDKQSYLRYRKIDKWLEGFLFPIIKKSIKTLK
;
A
#
# COMPACT_ATOMS: atom_id res chain seq x y z
N HIS A 1 31.09 -7.77 6.15
CA HIS A 1 30.94 -6.33 6.42
C HIS A 1 30.98 -5.58 5.09
N ASP A 2 29.92 -4.87 4.75
CA ASP A 2 29.78 -4.19 3.47
C ASP A 2 30.45 -2.79 3.51
N VAL A 3 31.71 -2.73 3.02
CA VAL A 3 32.49 -1.49 2.94
C VAL A 3 31.81 -0.43 2.06
N LYS A 4 31.05 -0.85 1.02
CA LYS A 4 30.31 0.09 0.16
C LYS A 4 29.17 0.75 0.94
N PHE A 5 28.50 0.00 1.79
CA PHE A 5 27.45 0.53 2.66
C PHE A 5 28.03 1.54 3.66
N ALA A 6 29.11 1.19 4.36
CA ALA A 6 29.75 2.09 5.31
C ALA A 6 30.20 3.40 4.65
N LYS A 7 30.86 3.36 3.49
CA LYS A 7 31.22 4.56 2.71
C LYS A 7 30.02 5.42 2.32
N SER A 8 28.91 4.77 1.92
CA SER A 8 27.66 5.47 1.59
C SER A 8 27.09 6.19 2.80
N MET A 9 27.11 5.56 3.97
CA MET A 9 26.61 6.15 5.22
C MET A 9 27.49 7.33 5.67
N CYS A 10 28.83 7.20 5.62
CA CYS A 10 29.73 8.31 5.90
C CYS A 10 29.50 9.51 4.97
N GLY A 11 29.31 9.26 3.67
CA GLY A 11 28.97 10.31 2.70
C GLY A 11 27.63 10.98 3.00
N ALA A 12 26.66 10.25 3.51
CA ALA A 12 25.37 10.81 3.92
C ALA A 12 25.49 11.67 5.18
N LEU A 13 26.22 11.21 6.20
CA LEU A 13 26.51 11.98 7.42
C LEU A 13 27.19 13.31 7.07
N PHE A 14 28.16 13.28 6.18
CA PHE A 14 28.84 14.49 5.68
C PHE A 14 27.87 15.42 4.93
N SER A 15 27.07 14.91 4.02
CA SER A 15 26.10 15.69 3.22
C SER A 15 25.03 16.35 4.11
N LEU A 16 24.59 15.67 5.15
CA LEU A 16 23.61 16.18 6.14
C LEU A 16 24.25 17.07 7.20
N LYS A 17 25.57 17.29 7.17
CA LYS A 17 26.33 18.07 8.18
C LYS A 17 26.04 17.59 9.61
N CYS A 18 25.92 16.28 9.81
CA CYS A 18 25.63 15.70 11.11
C CYS A 18 26.84 15.93 12.06
N LYS A 19 26.58 16.57 13.21
CA LYS A 19 27.59 16.80 14.25
C LYS A 19 27.83 15.59 15.13
N GLU A 20 26.83 14.73 15.23
CA GLU A 20 26.84 13.53 16.07
C GLU A 20 26.29 12.33 15.32
N VAL A 21 26.78 11.14 15.68
CA VAL A 21 26.24 9.87 15.18
C VAL A 21 25.32 9.28 16.24
N ASN A 22 24.03 9.41 16.02
CA ASN A 22 22.99 8.84 16.88
C ASN A 22 21.92 8.18 16.03
N THR A 23 20.91 7.56 16.65
CA THR A 23 19.83 6.83 15.95
C THR A 23 19.11 7.70 14.92
N ASN A 24 18.83 8.96 15.24
CA ASN A 24 18.12 9.88 14.34
C ASN A 24 18.96 10.25 13.12
N THR A 25 20.25 10.56 13.32
CA THR A 25 21.17 10.90 12.22
C THR A 25 21.43 9.71 11.33
N LEU A 26 21.55 8.50 11.89
CA LEU A 26 21.67 7.25 11.11
C LEU A 26 20.40 6.97 10.31
N PHE A 27 19.23 7.17 10.90
CA PHE A 27 17.96 7.01 10.20
C PHE A 27 17.82 8.00 9.02
N SER A 28 18.19 9.26 9.24
CA SER A 28 18.21 10.29 8.19
C SER A 28 19.19 9.93 7.06
N CYS A 29 20.35 9.37 7.40
CA CYS A 29 21.34 8.90 6.41
C CYS A 29 20.82 7.72 5.59
N LEU A 30 20.15 6.76 6.23
CA LEU A 30 19.51 5.64 5.54
C LEU A 30 18.44 6.14 4.55
N SER A 31 17.58 7.04 4.99
CA SER A 31 16.52 7.64 4.17
C SER A 31 17.07 8.41 2.97
N LEU A 32 18.23 9.06 3.13
CA LEU A 32 18.88 9.79 2.04
C LEU A 32 19.55 8.86 1.01
N ARG A 33 20.08 7.71 1.43
CA ARG A 33 20.89 6.82 0.59
C ARG A 33 20.19 5.59 0.07
N LYS A 34 19.12 5.18 0.73
CA LYS A 34 18.24 4.10 0.27
C LYS A 34 16.81 4.57 0.38
N TYR A 35 16.04 4.31 -0.67
CA TYR A 35 14.59 4.41 -0.55
C TYR A 35 14.15 3.39 0.50
N VAL A 36 13.76 3.88 1.65
CA VAL A 36 13.15 3.07 2.70
C VAL A 36 11.65 3.23 2.52
N ALA A 37 10.99 2.17 2.07
CA ALA A 37 9.55 2.15 1.98
C ALA A 37 8.97 2.41 3.38
N SER A 38 8.14 3.44 3.52
CA SER A 38 7.45 3.75 4.76
C SER A 38 6.08 3.12 4.75
N GLN A 39 5.68 2.51 5.86
CA GLN A 39 4.32 2.01 6.03
C GLN A 39 3.33 3.18 6.12
N PHE A 40 2.15 2.97 5.55
CA PHE A 40 1.02 3.86 5.78
C PHE A 40 0.59 3.73 7.26
N LYS A 41 0.23 4.84 7.91
CA LYS A 41 -0.15 4.78 9.32
C LYS A 41 -1.59 4.28 9.48
N PRO A 42 -1.86 3.13 10.12
CA PRO A 42 -3.22 2.61 10.31
C PRO A 42 -4.14 3.60 11.03
N SER A 43 -3.61 4.40 11.97
CA SER A 43 -4.35 5.45 12.67
C SER A 43 -4.87 6.55 11.74
N VAL A 44 -4.12 6.88 10.68
CA VAL A 44 -4.56 7.84 9.66
C VAL A 44 -5.66 7.22 8.80
N ALA A 45 -5.51 5.96 8.38
CA ALA A 45 -6.57 5.26 7.65
C ALA A 45 -7.86 5.21 8.47
N LYS A 46 -7.78 4.82 9.74
CA LYS A 46 -8.92 4.84 10.68
C LYS A 46 -9.60 6.21 10.72
N ALA A 47 -8.82 7.28 10.91
CA ALA A 47 -9.37 8.63 11.00
C ALA A 47 -10.10 9.05 9.71
N ILE A 48 -9.58 8.67 8.55
CA ILE A 48 -10.20 8.93 7.24
C ILE A 48 -11.50 8.13 7.11
N TYR A 49 -11.51 6.84 7.41
CA TYR A 49 -12.72 6.02 7.36
C TYR A 49 -13.81 6.55 8.31
N ASP A 50 -13.43 6.96 9.51
CA ASP A 50 -14.35 7.53 10.50
C ASP A 50 -14.90 8.90 10.06
N TYR A 51 -14.06 9.75 9.48
CA TYR A 51 -14.46 11.07 8.99
C TYR A 51 -15.51 10.99 7.86
N PHE A 52 -15.31 10.07 6.92
CA PHE A 52 -16.23 9.87 5.80
C PHE A 52 -17.35 8.87 6.10
N HIS A 53 -17.42 8.31 7.31
CA HIS A 53 -18.38 7.27 7.69
C HIS A 53 -18.37 6.08 6.73
N ALA A 54 -17.18 5.70 6.25
CA ALA A 54 -17.01 4.65 5.25
C ALA A 54 -17.49 3.29 5.78
N ASP A 55 -18.46 2.70 5.09
CA ASP A 55 -19.07 1.41 5.44
C ASP A 55 -18.49 0.27 4.61
N ARG A 56 -18.51 0.40 3.28
CA ARG A 56 -18.03 -0.60 2.32
C ARG A 56 -16.82 -0.06 1.57
N VAL A 57 -15.66 -0.48 2.01
CA VAL A 57 -14.37 0.04 1.54
C VAL A 57 -13.78 -0.84 0.45
N VAL A 58 -13.30 -0.24 -0.63
CA VAL A 58 -12.45 -0.88 -1.64
C VAL A 58 -11.07 -0.25 -1.63
N ASP A 59 -10.02 -1.10 -1.63
CA ASP A 59 -8.62 -0.71 -1.71
C ASP A 59 -7.94 -1.40 -2.90
N LEU A 60 -7.65 -0.62 -3.93
CA LEU A 60 -7.17 -1.12 -5.21
C LEU A 60 -5.70 -1.57 -5.21
N CYS A 61 -4.94 -1.18 -4.18
CA CYS A 61 -3.53 -1.52 -4.00
C CYS A 61 -3.25 -1.65 -2.50
N ALA A 62 -3.64 -2.76 -1.89
CA ALA A 62 -3.73 -2.93 -0.43
C ALA A 62 -2.39 -2.80 0.31
N GLY A 63 -1.26 -3.00 -0.38
CA GLY A 63 0.08 -2.83 0.17
C GLY A 63 0.37 -3.81 1.31
N TRP A 64 0.83 -3.34 2.46
CA TRP A 64 1.16 -4.22 3.59
C TRP A 64 0.00 -4.44 4.58
N GLY A 65 -1.21 -4.00 4.23
CA GLY A 65 -2.40 -4.18 5.08
C GLY A 65 -2.60 -3.11 6.15
N ASP A 66 -1.89 -2.00 6.07
CA ASP A 66 -2.02 -0.91 7.04
C ASP A 66 -3.41 -0.25 6.97
N ARG A 67 -3.95 -0.11 5.75
CA ARG A 67 -5.32 0.40 5.55
C ARG A 67 -6.38 -0.61 5.96
N LEU A 68 -6.11 -1.91 5.78
CA LEU A 68 -6.94 -2.99 6.33
C LEU A 68 -6.98 -2.94 7.87
N ALA A 69 -5.84 -2.73 8.53
CA ALA A 69 -5.79 -2.56 9.97
C ALA A 69 -6.58 -1.33 10.43
N GLY A 70 -6.46 -0.21 9.70
CA GLY A 70 -7.25 1.00 9.94
C GLY A 70 -8.74 0.79 9.77
N PHE A 71 -9.15 -0.01 8.76
CA PHE A 71 -10.55 -0.40 8.54
C PHE A 71 -11.11 -1.18 9.73
N TYR A 72 -10.41 -2.20 10.20
CA TYR A 72 -10.87 -2.96 11.37
C TYR A 72 -11.02 -2.09 12.61
N ALA A 73 -10.13 -1.12 12.82
CA ALA A 73 -10.19 -0.18 13.92
C ALA A 73 -11.21 0.97 13.72
N SER A 74 -11.79 1.14 12.52
CA SER A 74 -12.76 2.21 12.22
C SER A 74 -14.11 1.95 12.88
N LYS A 75 -14.88 3.03 13.09
CA LYS A 75 -16.17 2.98 13.76
C LYS A 75 -17.31 2.46 12.86
N TYR A 76 -17.26 2.79 11.57
CA TYR A 76 -18.38 2.60 10.65
C TYR A 76 -18.18 1.43 9.67
N GLY A 77 -16.94 1.02 9.42
CA GLY A 77 -16.63 0.00 8.42
C GLY A 77 -17.30 -1.35 8.69
N LYS A 78 -17.96 -1.90 7.68
CA LYS A 78 -18.60 -3.24 7.71
C LYS A 78 -17.92 -4.21 6.76
N SER A 79 -17.53 -3.77 5.56
CA SER A 79 -16.87 -4.63 4.59
C SER A 79 -15.65 -3.96 3.95
N TYR A 80 -14.57 -4.73 3.75
CA TYR A 80 -13.36 -4.30 3.09
C TYR A 80 -12.99 -5.28 1.98
N PHE A 81 -12.76 -4.76 0.79
CA PHE A 81 -12.26 -5.53 -0.34
C PHE A 81 -10.96 -4.91 -0.84
N GLY A 82 -9.86 -5.64 -0.65
CA GLY A 82 -8.53 -5.23 -1.10
C GLY A 82 -8.05 -6.03 -2.31
N ILE A 83 -7.20 -5.42 -3.13
CA ILE A 83 -6.48 -6.09 -4.21
C ILE A 83 -5.00 -5.77 -4.06
N ASP A 84 -4.14 -6.76 -4.29
CA ASP A 84 -2.70 -6.52 -4.39
C ASP A 84 -2.04 -7.45 -5.41
N ALA A 85 -1.10 -6.88 -6.17
CA ALA A 85 -0.34 -7.58 -7.19
C ALA A 85 0.88 -8.35 -6.65
N ASN A 86 1.12 -8.34 -5.33
CA ASN A 86 2.22 -9.06 -4.70
C ASN A 86 1.73 -10.34 -4.02
N LYS A 87 1.95 -11.47 -4.67
CA LYS A 87 1.54 -12.78 -4.17
C LYS A 87 2.09 -13.10 -2.77
N ASN A 88 3.28 -12.60 -2.45
CA ASN A 88 3.94 -12.90 -1.18
C ASN A 88 3.24 -12.29 0.05
N LEU A 89 2.28 -11.37 -0.16
CA LEU A 89 1.55 -10.73 0.93
C LEU A 89 0.27 -11.49 1.34
N GLN A 90 -0.16 -12.49 0.55
CA GLN A 90 -1.45 -13.15 0.75
C GLN A 90 -1.57 -13.89 2.10
N GLU A 91 -0.50 -14.55 2.54
CA GLU A 91 -0.47 -15.19 3.87
C GLU A 91 -0.57 -14.15 4.99
N GLY A 92 0.10 -13.01 4.83
CA GLY A 92 0.04 -11.88 5.77
C GLY A 92 -1.37 -11.30 5.88
N TYR A 93 -2.07 -11.10 4.76
CA TYR A 93 -3.47 -10.65 4.79
C TYR A 93 -4.38 -11.66 5.47
N SER A 94 -4.21 -12.95 5.14
CA SER A 94 -5.02 -14.02 5.75
C SER A 94 -4.82 -14.06 7.28
N ALA A 95 -3.58 -13.90 7.74
CA ALA A 95 -3.27 -13.83 9.16
C ALA A 95 -3.86 -12.58 9.82
N GLN A 96 -3.74 -11.40 9.22
CA GLN A 96 -4.33 -10.16 9.72
C GLN A 96 -5.85 -10.26 9.83
N ILE A 97 -6.52 -10.72 8.76
CA ILE A 97 -7.97 -10.89 8.74
C ILE A 97 -8.41 -11.85 9.83
N LYS A 98 -7.74 -13.00 9.96
CA LYS A 98 -8.05 -14.00 10.99
C LYS A 98 -7.96 -13.44 12.41
N GLU A 99 -6.93 -12.65 12.70
CA GLU A 99 -6.75 -12.08 14.04
C GLU A 99 -7.71 -10.91 14.30
N TYR A 100 -7.90 -10.03 13.33
CA TYR A 100 -8.80 -8.89 13.51
C TYR A 100 -10.27 -9.30 13.56
N SER A 101 -10.69 -10.33 12.83
CA SER A 101 -12.08 -10.84 12.88
C SER A 101 -12.45 -11.45 14.24
N LYS A 102 -11.48 -11.87 15.05
CA LYS A 102 -11.74 -12.28 16.44
C LYS A 102 -12.14 -11.10 17.33
N LEU A 103 -11.57 -9.92 17.05
CA LEU A 103 -11.82 -8.69 17.82
C LEU A 103 -13.04 -7.93 17.30
N PHE A 104 -13.35 -8.05 16.01
CA PHE A 104 -14.42 -7.34 15.31
C PHE A 104 -15.21 -8.32 14.43
N PRO A 105 -15.99 -9.23 15.06
CA PRO A 105 -16.70 -10.30 14.32
C PRO A 105 -17.81 -9.78 13.40
N GLU A 106 -18.25 -8.54 13.60
CA GLU A 106 -19.27 -7.86 12.77
C GLU A 106 -18.69 -7.34 11.45
N LYS A 107 -17.36 -7.32 11.28
CA LYS A 107 -16.69 -6.82 10.08
C LYS A 107 -16.22 -7.95 9.19
N THR A 108 -16.35 -7.74 7.90
CA THR A 108 -15.83 -8.68 6.89
C THR A 108 -14.71 -8.06 6.08
N ALA A 109 -13.72 -8.85 5.75
CA ALA A 109 -12.63 -8.39 4.87
C ALA A 109 -12.15 -9.52 3.96
N GLN A 110 -11.77 -9.13 2.76
CA GLN A 110 -11.13 -10.00 1.79
C GLN A 110 -10.03 -9.23 1.06
N VAL A 111 -8.87 -9.85 0.84
CA VAL A 111 -7.84 -9.32 -0.04
C VAL A 111 -7.50 -10.36 -1.09
N VAL A 112 -7.65 -9.99 -2.36
CA VAL A 112 -7.40 -10.89 -3.48
C VAL A 112 -6.07 -10.58 -4.16
N TYR A 113 -5.37 -11.63 -4.61
CA TYR A 113 -4.19 -11.49 -5.45
C TYR A 113 -4.59 -11.20 -6.88
N GLY A 114 -4.13 -10.08 -7.43
CA GLY A 114 -4.42 -9.69 -8.80
C GLY A 114 -3.88 -8.33 -9.18
N ALA A 115 -3.87 -8.04 -10.46
CA ALA A 115 -3.68 -6.70 -10.97
C ALA A 115 -5.06 -6.06 -11.12
N THR A 116 -5.27 -4.93 -10.47
CA THR A 116 -6.61 -4.28 -10.37
C THR A 116 -7.18 -3.89 -11.73
N GLU A 117 -6.32 -3.61 -12.70
CA GLU A 117 -6.70 -3.26 -14.06
C GLU A 117 -7.20 -4.47 -14.88
N ASP A 118 -6.93 -5.70 -14.44
CA ASP A 118 -7.37 -6.90 -15.16
C ASP A 118 -8.91 -6.99 -15.17
N GLU A 119 -9.49 -7.42 -16.30
CA GLU A 119 -10.95 -7.51 -16.48
C GLU A 119 -11.60 -8.55 -15.56
N ASN A 120 -10.88 -9.60 -15.22
CA ASN A 120 -11.36 -10.66 -14.32
C ASN A 120 -11.42 -10.21 -12.84
N ILE A 121 -10.83 -9.07 -12.49
CA ILE A 121 -10.96 -8.48 -11.17
C ILE A 121 -12.23 -7.64 -11.13
N VAL A 122 -13.27 -8.18 -10.53
CA VAL A 122 -14.56 -7.49 -10.34
C VAL A 122 -14.57 -6.84 -8.96
N LEU A 123 -14.83 -5.52 -8.93
CA LEU A 123 -14.96 -4.78 -7.68
C LEU A 123 -16.41 -4.91 -7.15
N PRO A 124 -16.60 -5.15 -5.86
CA PRO A 124 -17.94 -5.06 -5.25
C PRO A 124 -18.41 -3.61 -5.19
N GLU A 125 -19.72 -3.40 -5.12
CA GLU A 125 -20.27 -2.07 -4.83
C GLU A 125 -19.74 -1.55 -3.50
N CYS A 126 -19.33 -0.28 -3.48
CA CYS A 126 -18.79 0.37 -2.30
C CYS A 126 -19.24 1.81 -2.18
N ASP A 127 -19.14 2.36 -0.98
CA ASP A 127 -19.35 3.79 -0.71
C ASP A 127 -18.02 4.54 -0.54
N PHE A 128 -16.92 3.83 -0.42
CA PHE A 128 -15.62 4.45 -0.23
C PHE A 128 -14.49 3.67 -0.90
N ILE A 129 -13.66 4.39 -1.65
CA ILE A 129 -12.42 3.85 -2.22
C ILE A 129 -11.25 4.61 -1.63
N PHE A 130 -10.34 3.87 -0.96
CA PHE A 130 -9.15 4.44 -0.38
C PHE A 130 -7.93 3.59 -0.71
N THR A 131 -7.06 4.11 -1.53
CA THR A 131 -5.94 3.36 -2.08
C THR A 131 -4.69 4.22 -2.22
N SER A 132 -3.53 3.56 -2.33
CA SER A 132 -2.25 4.19 -2.64
C SER A 132 -1.61 3.42 -3.80
N PRO A 133 -1.90 3.79 -5.04
CA PRO A 133 -1.27 3.17 -6.21
C PRO A 133 0.25 3.38 -6.19
N PRO A 134 1.04 2.40 -6.65
CA PRO A 134 2.49 2.53 -6.72
C PRO A 134 2.89 3.70 -7.63
N TYR A 135 3.91 4.45 -7.24
CA TYR A 135 4.46 5.52 -8.10
C TYR A 135 5.24 4.92 -9.26
N PHE A 136 4.91 5.39 -10.48
CA PHE A 136 5.57 4.89 -11.69
C PHE A 136 7.09 4.93 -11.61
N GLY A 137 7.74 3.75 -11.79
CA GLY A 137 9.18 3.61 -11.89
C GLY A 137 9.98 3.78 -10.59
N ILE A 138 9.36 4.29 -9.52
CA ILE A 138 10.01 4.54 -8.23
C ILE A 138 9.89 3.31 -7.32
N GLU A 139 8.69 2.74 -7.24
CA GLU A 139 8.37 1.65 -6.32
C GLU A 139 8.37 0.30 -7.01
N LYS A 140 9.26 -0.59 -6.57
CA LYS A 140 9.45 -1.95 -7.10
C LYS A 140 9.38 -2.94 -5.94
N TYR A 141 8.15 -3.32 -5.58
CA TYR A 141 7.92 -4.13 -4.38
C TYR A 141 8.21 -5.62 -4.56
N SER A 142 8.00 -6.18 -5.74
CA SER A 142 8.27 -7.59 -6.02
C SER A 142 8.62 -7.80 -7.50
N LYS A 143 9.02 -9.02 -7.85
CA LYS A 143 9.24 -9.43 -9.25
C LYS A 143 8.01 -10.14 -9.83
N ASP A 144 6.85 -10.02 -9.21
CA ASP A 144 5.60 -10.59 -9.67
C ASP A 144 5.20 -9.96 -11.01
N ASP A 145 4.76 -10.75 -11.96
CA ASP A 145 4.39 -10.33 -13.31
C ASP A 145 3.15 -9.42 -13.34
N LYS A 146 2.36 -9.41 -12.26
CA LYS A 146 1.22 -8.50 -12.06
C LYS A 146 1.60 -7.11 -11.61
N GLN A 147 2.87 -6.87 -11.28
CA GLN A 147 3.34 -5.53 -10.89
C GLN A 147 3.25 -4.55 -12.06
N SER A 148 2.62 -3.40 -11.84
CA SER A 148 2.35 -2.41 -12.90
C SER A 148 3.64 -1.91 -13.59
N TYR A 149 4.76 -1.77 -12.86
CA TYR A 149 6.04 -1.34 -13.42
C TYR A 149 6.68 -2.39 -14.36
N LEU A 150 6.34 -3.67 -14.22
CA LEU A 150 6.80 -4.73 -15.12
C LEU A 150 5.91 -4.81 -16.37
N ARG A 151 4.61 -4.62 -16.22
CA ARG A 151 3.63 -4.65 -17.30
C ARG A 151 3.73 -3.41 -18.19
N TYR A 152 3.96 -2.24 -17.60
CA TYR A 152 3.94 -0.95 -18.28
C TYR A 152 5.24 -0.18 -18.04
N ARG A 153 6.20 -0.35 -18.95
CA ARG A 153 7.57 0.19 -18.78
C ARG A 153 7.74 1.66 -19.16
N LYS A 154 6.73 2.28 -19.76
CA LYS A 154 6.70 3.69 -20.15
C LYS A 154 5.57 4.38 -19.43
N ILE A 155 5.76 5.65 -19.05
CA ILE A 155 4.77 6.41 -18.30
C ILE A 155 3.42 6.47 -19.02
N ASP A 156 3.41 6.73 -20.32
CA ASP A 156 2.16 6.80 -21.10
C ASP A 156 1.41 5.47 -21.06
N LYS A 157 2.14 4.36 -21.23
CA LYS A 157 1.55 3.01 -21.17
C LYS A 157 1.08 2.64 -19.77
N TRP A 158 1.76 3.14 -18.74
CA TRP A 158 1.34 2.94 -17.35
C TRP A 158 0.06 3.73 -17.02
N LEU A 159 -0.05 4.96 -17.53
CA LEU A 159 -1.26 5.76 -17.38
C LEU A 159 -2.45 5.10 -18.10
N GLU A 160 -2.27 4.72 -19.38
CA GLU A 160 -3.31 4.12 -20.22
C GLU A 160 -3.70 2.70 -19.79
N GLY A 161 -2.73 1.89 -19.38
CA GLY A 161 -2.94 0.46 -19.09
C GLY A 161 -3.22 0.16 -17.63
N PHE A 162 -2.81 1.01 -16.70
CA PHE A 162 -3.00 0.81 -15.26
C PHE A 162 -3.85 1.91 -14.63
N LEU A 163 -3.37 3.15 -14.57
CA LEU A 163 -3.98 4.16 -13.72
C LEU A 163 -5.39 4.56 -14.19
N PHE A 164 -5.56 4.85 -15.47
CA PHE A 164 -6.87 5.25 -16.00
C PHE A 164 -7.90 4.12 -15.94
N PRO A 165 -7.56 2.85 -16.27
CA PRO A 165 -8.46 1.72 -16.08
C PRO A 165 -8.94 1.55 -14.65
N ILE A 166 -8.05 1.60 -13.65
CA ILE A 166 -8.46 1.44 -12.25
C ILE A 166 -9.35 2.59 -11.77
N ILE A 167 -9.08 3.83 -12.19
CA ILE A 167 -9.95 4.99 -11.88
C ILE A 167 -11.33 4.81 -12.53
N LYS A 168 -11.40 4.44 -13.80
CA LYS A 168 -12.69 4.20 -14.49
C LYS A 168 -13.49 3.07 -13.84
N LYS A 169 -12.80 1.99 -13.43
CA LYS A 169 -13.42 0.87 -12.70
C LYS A 169 -13.98 1.35 -11.36
N SER A 170 -13.23 2.18 -10.63
CA SER A 170 -13.62 2.76 -9.35
C SER A 170 -14.89 3.61 -9.43
N ILE A 171 -14.95 4.51 -10.40
CA ILE A 171 -16.12 5.41 -10.60
C ILE A 171 -17.40 4.60 -10.85
N LYS A 172 -17.32 3.49 -11.59
CA LYS A 172 -18.47 2.62 -11.86
C LYS A 172 -18.96 1.86 -10.63
N THR A 173 -18.12 1.70 -9.63
CA THR A 173 -18.36 0.86 -8.45
C THR A 173 -18.87 1.68 -7.26
N LEU A 174 -18.53 2.97 -7.21
CA LEU A 174 -18.98 3.90 -6.17
C LEU A 174 -20.49 4.17 -6.29
N LYS A 175 -21.18 4.07 -5.14
CA LYS A 175 -22.60 4.39 -4.96
C LYS A 175 -22.81 5.28 -3.75
#